data_221743d7fd92fe1eb8a0b12ce3026a66
#
_entry.id   221743d7fd92fe1eb8a0b12ce3026a66
#
_cell.length_a   1.000
_cell.length_b   1.000
_cell.length_c   1.000
_cell.angle_alpha   90.00
_cell.angle_beta   90.00
_cell.angle_gamma   90.00
#
_symmetry.space_group_name_H-M   'P 1'
#
loop_
_entity.id
_entity.type
_entity.pdbx_description
1 polymer ?
#
loop_
_entity_poly.entity_id
_entity_poly.type
_entity_poly.pdbx_seq_one_letter_code
_entity_poly.pdbx_strand_id
1 'polypeptide(L)'
;QIALCANYYGVPYYVAGFPDRTHLDLTSVHIEERNGDEVRHAMGICTCKPAVMGYYPAFDITPPELISGVATDIGVLKPSELHRYQPAE
;
A
#
# COMPACT_ATOMS: atom_id res chain seq x y z
N GLN A 1 1.17 2.83 7.28
CA GLN A 1 1.38 3.81 8.37
C GLN A 1 0.33 4.93 8.35
N ILE A 2 0.05 5.49 7.19
CA ILE A 2 -0.96 6.57 7.06
C ILE A 2 -2.34 6.07 7.50
N ALA A 3 -2.73 4.88 7.07
CA ALA A 3 -4.00 4.29 7.45
C ALA A 3 -4.07 3.99 8.96
N LEU A 4 -2.99 3.52 9.56
CA LEU A 4 -2.90 3.29 10.99
C LEU A 4 -3.06 4.58 11.79
N CYS A 5 -2.39 5.65 11.37
CA CYS A 5 -2.51 6.97 12.00
C CYS A 5 -3.92 7.52 11.87
N ALA A 6 -4.52 7.41 10.68
CA ALA A 6 -5.89 7.83 10.44
C ALA A 6 -6.87 7.09 11.35
N ASN A 7 -6.72 5.78 11.47
CA ASN A 7 -7.55 4.97 12.35
C ASN A 7 -7.41 5.36 13.81
N TYR A 8 -6.18 5.59 14.28
CA TYR A 8 -5.91 6.01 15.66
C TYR A 8 -6.61 7.33 16.00
N TYR A 9 -6.59 8.28 15.07
CA TYR A 9 -7.20 9.61 15.28
C TYR A 9 -8.67 9.70 14.86
N GLY A 10 -9.29 8.61 14.45
CA GLY A 10 -10.68 8.58 14.01
C GLY A 10 -10.94 9.35 12.70
N VAL A 11 -9.93 9.45 11.84
CA VAL A 11 -10.03 10.12 10.53
C VAL A 11 -10.31 9.08 9.45
N PRO A 12 -11.32 9.28 8.58
CA PRO A 12 -11.55 8.38 7.45
C PRO A 12 -10.36 8.35 6.50
N TYR A 13 -10.06 7.14 5.99
CA TYR A 13 -8.98 6.91 5.05
C TYR A 13 -9.53 6.30 3.76
N TYR A 14 -9.31 6.97 2.64
CA TYR A 14 -9.78 6.56 1.32
C TYR A 14 -8.62 6.29 0.38
N VAL A 15 -8.75 5.24 -0.41
CA VAL A 15 -7.83 4.92 -1.50
C VAL A 15 -8.48 5.31 -2.82
N ALA A 16 -7.74 6.01 -3.69
CA ALA A 16 -8.24 6.38 -5.01
C ALA A 16 -7.51 5.54 -6.07
N GLY A 17 -8.26 4.89 -6.95
CA GLY A 17 -7.66 4.10 -8.02
C GLY A 17 -8.60 3.08 -8.63
N PHE A 18 -8.05 2.27 -9.53
CA PHE A 18 -8.76 1.19 -10.19
C PHE A 18 -8.41 -0.13 -9.53
N PRO A 19 -9.37 -0.85 -8.93
CA PRO A 19 -9.11 -2.15 -8.33
C PRO A 19 -8.58 -3.16 -9.36
N ASP A 20 -7.53 -3.88 -8.99
CA ASP A 20 -7.00 -4.96 -9.81
C ASP A 20 -7.87 -6.22 -9.64
N ARG A 21 -8.41 -6.70 -10.74
CA ARG A 21 -9.28 -7.86 -10.78
C ARG A 21 -8.52 -9.18 -10.88
N THR A 22 -7.22 -9.15 -11.09
CA THR A 22 -6.39 -10.35 -11.25
C THR A 22 -5.79 -10.86 -9.95
N HIS A 23 -5.73 -10.01 -8.92
CA HIS A 23 -5.20 -10.34 -7.60
C HIS A 23 -6.32 -10.29 -6.56
N LEU A 24 -7.04 -11.41 -6.42
CA LEU A 24 -8.24 -11.49 -5.58
C LEU A 24 -7.93 -11.77 -4.10
N ASP A 25 -6.70 -12.15 -3.78
CA ASP A 25 -6.25 -12.41 -2.41
C ASP A 25 -4.78 -11.99 -2.22
N LEU A 26 -4.34 -11.94 -0.96
CA LEU A 26 -2.97 -11.55 -0.61
C LEU A 26 -1.93 -12.58 -1.03
N THR A 27 -2.29 -13.84 -1.24
CA THR A 27 -1.34 -14.88 -1.61
C THR A 27 -0.83 -14.75 -3.04
N SER A 28 -1.59 -14.06 -3.90
CA SER A 28 -1.22 -13.78 -5.29
C SER A 28 -0.41 -12.50 -5.44
N VAL A 29 -0.29 -11.68 -4.39
CA VAL A 29 0.45 -10.41 -4.41
C VAL A 29 1.91 -10.66 -4.04
N HIS A 30 2.83 -10.26 -4.93
CA HIS A 30 4.26 -10.30 -4.68
C HIS A 30 4.82 -8.89 -4.60
N ILE A 31 5.33 -8.51 -3.43
CA ILE A 31 5.96 -7.20 -3.23
C ILE A 31 7.43 -7.29 -3.63
N GLU A 32 7.82 -6.49 -4.61
CA GLU A 32 9.20 -6.36 -5.05
C GLU A 32 10.09 -5.86 -3.91
N GLU A 33 11.20 -6.53 -3.66
CA GLU A 33 12.24 -6.04 -2.79
C GLU A 33 13.34 -5.38 -3.63
N ARG A 34 13.67 -4.14 -3.29
CA ARG A 34 14.70 -3.35 -3.95
C ARG A 34 16.02 -3.43 -3.20
N ASN A 35 17.07 -2.86 -3.81
CA ASN A 35 18.41 -2.85 -3.21
C ASN A 35 18.40 -2.08 -1.88
N GLY A 36 18.66 -2.81 -0.78
CA GLY A 36 18.68 -2.23 0.56
C GLY A 36 19.76 -1.15 0.77
N ASP A 37 20.79 -1.11 -0.07
CA ASP A 37 21.80 -0.06 0.03
C ASP A 37 21.25 1.33 -0.30
N GLU A 38 20.18 1.41 -1.09
CA GLU A 38 19.53 2.69 -1.39
C GLU A 38 18.97 3.38 -0.16
N VAL A 39 18.46 2.61 0.82
CA VAL A 39 17.92 3.19 2.07
C VAL A 39 18.99 3.46 3.12
N ARG A 40 20.22 2.96 2.90
CA ARG A 40 21.37 3.19 3.79
C ARG A 40 22.15 4.46 3.46
N HIS A 41 21.90 5.07 2.32
CA HIS A 41 22.65 6.22 1.81
C HIS A 41 21.73 7.43 1.59
N ALA A 42 22.24 8.60 1.90
CA ALA A 42 21.62 9.87 1.57
C ALA A 42 22.69 10.77 0.95
N MET A 43 22.43 11.30 -0.24
CA MET A 43 23.37 12.17 -0.95
C MET A 43 24.75 11.55 -1.13
N GLY A 44 24.84 10.24 -1.36
CA GLY A 44 26.07 9.50 -1.54
C GLY A 44 26.80 9.14 -0.24
N ILE A 45 26.23 9.46 0.92
CA ILE A 45 26.84 9.21 2.23
C ILE A 45 26.10 8.07 2.93
N CYS A 46 26.83 7.07 3.43
CA CYS A 46 26.24 6.02 4.25
C CYS A 46 25.82 6.58 5.61
N THR A 47 24.54 6.46 5.95
CA THR A 47 23.94 7.05 7.14
C THR A 47 23.86 6.09 8.33
N CYS A 48 24.32 4.85 8.17
CA CYS A 48 24.31 3.84 9.23
C CYS A 48 25.64 3.08 9.29
N LYS A 49 25.81 2.27 10.33
CA LYS A 49 26.99 1.40 10.46
C LYS A 49 27.04 0.35 9.33
N PRO A 50 28.24 -0.03 8.87
CA PRO A 50 28.38 -0.96 7.74
C PRO A 50 27.69 -2.33 7.93
N ALA A 51 27.57 -2.79 9.16
CA ALA A 51 26.94 -4.08 9.49
C ALA A 51 25.40 -4.04 9.42
N VAL A 52 24.79 -2.86 9.31
CA VAL A 52 23.33 -2.72 9.26
C VAL A 52 22.85 -3.01 7.84
N MET A 53 21.97 -3.98 7.70
CA MET A 53 21.34 -4.32 6.41
C MET A 53 20.15 -3.39 6.16
N GLY A 54 20.00 -2.92 4.91
CA GLY A 54 18.81 -2.18 4.48
C GLY A 54 17.68 -3.14 4.09
N TYR A 55 16.46 -2.81 4.49
CA TYR A 55 15.24 -3.50 4.07
C TYR A 55 14.39 -2.54 3.25
N TYR A 56 14.18 -2.87 1.97
CA TYR A 56 13.53 -1.96 1.03
C TYR A 56 12.46 -2.68 0.19
N PRO A 57 11.29 -3.00 0.76
CA PRO A 57 10.13 -3.38 -0.04
C PRO A 57 9.64 -2.16 -0.83
N ALA A 58 9.23 -2.37 -2.09
CA ALA A 58 8.78 -1.28 -2.96
C ALA A 58 7.42 -0.73 -2.54
N PHE A 59 6.57 -1.57 -1.97
CA PHE A 59 5.20 -1.23 -1.59
C PHE A 59 4.86 -1.84 -0.24
N ASP A 60 3.86 -1.26 0.39
CA ASP A 60 3.25 -1.77 1.61
C ASP A 60 1.85 -2.30 1.29
N ILE A 61 1.33 -3.17 2.15
CA ILE A 61 -0.04 -3.69 2.04
C ILE A 61 -0.86 -3.11 3.19
N THR A 62 -1.84 -2.29 2.85
CA THR A 62 -2.76 -1.72 3.84
C THR A 62 -3.89 -2.70 4.10
N PRO A 63 -4.12 -3.13 5.35
CA PRO A 63 -5.25 -4.01 5.69
C PRO A 63 -6.59 -3.36 5.32
N PRO A 64 -7.53 -4.11 4.72
CA PRO A 64 -8.81 -3.56 4.30
C PRO A 64 -9.66 -2.98 5.43
N GLU A 65 -9.52 -3.48 6.66
CA GLU A 65 -10.22 -2.98 7.84
C GLU A 65 -9.83 -1.56 8.23
N LEU A 66 -8.68 -1.05 7.75
CA LEU A 66 -8.23 0.31 7.96
C LEU A 66 -8.70 1.28 6.85
N ILE A 67 -9.34 0.76 5.81
CA ILE A 67 -9.76 1.52 4.64
C ILE A 67 -11.25 1.83 4.77
N SER A 68 -11.60 3.12 4.77
CA SER A 68 -12.99 3.59 4.85
C SER A 68 -13.74 3.39 3.53
N GLY A 69 -13.03 3.52 2.42
CA GLY A 69 -13.59 3.32 1.10
C GLY A 69 -12.55 3.44 0.01
N VAL A 70 -12.89 2.96 -1.17
CA VAL A 70 -12.07 3.05 -2.38
C VAL A 70 -12.83 3.87 -3.41
N ALA A 71 -12.26 5.01 -3.78
CA ALA A 71 -12.82 5.91 -4.78
C ALA A 71 -12.40 5.42 -6.17
N THR A 72 -13.37 4.96 -6.94
CA THR A 72 -13.20 4.40 -8.28
C THR A 72 -13.92 5.25 -9.32
N ASP A 73 -13.79 4.90 -10.57
CA ASP A 73 -14.52 5.51 -11.70
C ASP A 73 -16.04 5.30 -11.65
N ILE A 74 -16.50 4.31 -10.89
CA ILE A 74 -17.94 4.04 -10.71
C ILE A 74 -18.48 4.50 -9.36
N GLY A 75 -17.67 5.19 -8.56
CA GLY A 75 -18.05 5.69 -7.24
C GLY A 75 -17.18 5.15 -6.12
N VAL A 76 -17.56 5.44 -4.89
CA VAL A 76 -16.85 4.98 -3.69
C VAL A 76 -17.42 3.63 -3.26
N LEU A 77 -16.54 2.63 -3.20
CA LEU A 77 -16.87 1.27 -2.79
C LEU A 77 -16.25 0.96 -1.44
N LYS A 78 -16.90 0.14 -0.65
CA LYS A 78 -16.28 -0.46 0.53
C LYS A 78 -15.27 -1.53 0.11
N PRO A 79 -14.19 -1.77 0.88
CA PRO A 79 -13.25 -2.85 0.55
C PRO A 79 -13.92 -4.22 0.34
N SER A 80 -14.98 -4.52 1.12
CA SER A 80 -15.76 -5.76 0.98
C SER A 80 -16.55 -5.87 -0.32
N GLU A 81 -16.73 -4.78 -1.04
CA GLU A 81 -17.50 -4.69 -2.30
C GLU A 81 -16.61 -4.71 -3.54
N LEU A 82 -15.26 -4.67 -3.37
CA LEU A 82 -14.32 -4.55 -4.49
C LEU A 82 -14.39 -5.74 -5.45
N HIS A 83 -14.81 -6.91 -4.98
CA HIS A 83 -14.99 -8.09 -5.83
C HIS A 83 -16.08 -7.89 -6.91
N ARG A 84 -16.97 -6.92 -6.72
CA ARG A 84 -18.03 -6.56 -7.67
C ARG A 84 -17.62 -5.46 -8.64
N TYR A 85 -16.42 -4.90 -8.46
CA TYR A 85 -15.99 -3.79 -9.31
C TYR A 85 -15.92 -4.21 -10.79
N GLN A 86 -16.55 -3.38 -11.63
CA GLN A 86 -16.39 -3.42 -13.08
C GLN A 86 -16.16 -1.98 -13.53
N PRO A 87 -15.10 -1.73 -14.32
CA PRO A 87 -14.80 -0.38 -14.76
C PRO A 87 -15.92 0.20 -15.60
N ALA A 88 -16.06 1.52 -15.56
CA ALA A 88 -16.98 2.22 -16.46
C ALA A 88 -16.51 2.05 -17.91
N GLU A 89 -17.47 1.90 -18.83
CA GLU A 89 -17.19 1.81 -20.27
C GLU A 89 -16.79 3.15 -20.86
#